data_010927af631d52b72acb210f68023d91
#
_entry.id   010927af631d52b72acb210f68023d91
#
_cell.length_a   1.000
_cell.length_b   1.000
_cell.length_c   1.000
_cell.angle_alpha   90.00
_cell.angle_beta   90.00
_cell.angle_gamma   90.00
#
_symmetry.space_group_name_H-M   'P 1'
#
loop_
_entity.id
_entity.type
_entity.pdbx_description
1 polymer ?
#
loop_
_entity_poly.entity_id
_entity_poly.type
_entity_poly.pdbx_seq_one_letter_code
_entity_poly.pdbx_strand_id
1 'polypeptide(L)'
;MASNYTGLGIQLMTTGEKAGTWGTLTNTNWNIIEQISGGYTTQAVTDGADTDLSVSDGATGATLAHRIIELTGSLSAGRNVTIPLDVQTFYIIKNATTGGQVVTFKYVSGSGDSVAIANGATVLVYATANDGTNPDIVNTGFMANVVDDTSPQLGGNLDVNGNTITSTSNGNIALAPNGTGEVVVGSGSAAGDITTSGTQDLILDTNAGTNSGNITITDGVNGNITLSPNGTGEVQAVDAADATGAVKIAGLETILFQHKQCLAQQQMELKQMQLKLQQLDLK
;
A
#
# COMPACT_ATOMS: atom_id res chain seq x y z
N MET A 1 17.04 -41.53 40.50
CA MET A 1 16.60 -41.55 39.09
C MET A 1 16.81 -40.16 38.52
N ALA A 2 17.19 -40.03 37.27
CA ALA A 2 17.26 -38.73 36.62
C ALA A 2 15.85 -38.17 36.47
N SER A 3 15.66 -36.85 36.76
CA SER A 3 14.39 -36.20 36.57
C SER A 3 14.08 -36.06 35.10
N ASN A 4 12.81 -36.18 34.74
CA ASN A 4 12.32 -35.90 33.40
C ASN A 4 11.82 -34.45 33.28
N TYR A 5 11.93 -33.86 32.11
CA TYR A 5 11.51 -32.49 31.85
C TYR A 5 10.66 -32.43 30.59
N THR A 6 9.82 -31.39 30.48
CA THR A 6 9.14 -31.05 29.23
C THR A 6 10.10 -30.33 28.28
N GLY A 7 9.77 -30.22 27.01
CA GLY A 7 10.55 -29.45 26.01
C GLY A 7 10.77 -27.97 26.37
N LEU A 8 10.09 -27.44 27.39
CA LEU A 8 10.28 -26.08 27.92
C LEU A 8 10.84 -26.07 29.35
N GLY A 9 11.44 -27.18 29.77
CA GLY A 9 12.22 -27.28 31.04
C GLY A 9 11.39 -27.42 32.31
N ILE A 10 10.08 -27.69 32.24
CA ILE A 10 9.24 -27.97 33.41
C ILE A 10 9.59 -29.36 33.95
N GLN A 11 9.94 -29.46 35.23
CA GLN A 11 10.29 -30.75 35.83
C GLN A 11 9.03 -31.61 36.05
N LEU A 12 9.07 -32.82 35.50
CA LEU A 12 8.06 -33.85 35.73
C LEU A 12 8.50 -34.72 36.94
N MET A 13 7.77 -34.61 38.05
CA MET A 13 8.10 -35.34 39.29
C MET A 13 7.43 -36.70 39.31
N THR A 14 8.21 -37.74 39.62
CA THR A 14 7.69 -39.08 39.84
C THR A 14 7.18 -39.22 41.29
N THR A 15 6.13 -40.00 41.49
CA THR A 15 5.58 -40.26 42.82
C THR A 15 6.66 -40.77 43.78
N GLY A 16 6.81 -40.14 44.94
CA GLY A 16 7.82 -40.44 45.94
C GLY A 16 9.20 -39.81 45.71
N GLU A 17 9.38 -39.11 44.60
CA GLU A 17 10.59 -38.37 44.30
C GLU A 17 10.61 -37.01 45.04
N LYS A 18 11.81 -36.49 45.34
CA LYS A 18 12.03 -35.13 45.86
C LYS A 18 11.41 -34.85 47.24
N ALA A 19 11.36 -35.85 48.11
CA ALA A 19 10.93 -35.65 49.50
C ALA A 19 11.72 -34.50 50.18
N GLY A 20 11.01 -33.56 50.78
CA GLY A 20 11.59 -32.36 51.42
C GLY A 20 11.96 -31.20 50.51
N THR A 21 11.96 -31.37 49.19
CA THR A 21 12.28 -30.32 48.22
C THR A 21 11.18 -30.04 47.19
N TRP A 22 10.11 -30.81 47.20
CA TRP A 22 9.03 -30.71 46.20
C TRP A 22 8.40 -29.32 46.14
N GLY A 23 8.26 -28.61 47.25
CA GLY A 23 7.69 -27.28 47.30
C GLY A 23 8.55 -26.26 46.53
N THR A 24 9.88 -26.34 46.69
CA THR A 24 10.81 -25.49 45.93
C THR A 24 10.72 -25.78 44.43
N LEU A 25 10.68 -27.05 44.04
CA LEU A 25 10.59 -27.48 42.66
C LEU A 25 9.25 -27.08 42.04
N THR A 26 8.16 -27.19 42.77
CA THR A 26 6.84 -26.76 42.35
C THR A 26 6.81 -25.24 42.09
N ASN A 27 7.39 -24.46 43.01
CA ASN A 27 7.48 -23.00 42.82
C ASN A 27 8.35 -22.62 41.60
N THR A 28 9.47 -23.34 41.39
CA THR A 28 10.28 -23.13 40.19
C THR A 28 9.50 -23.44 38.92
N ASN A 29 8.74 -24.55 38.91
CA ASN A 29 7.86 -24.87 37.77
C ASN A 29 6.80 -23.79 37.51
N TRP A 30 6.19 -23.23 38.56
CA TRP A 30 5.25 -22.12 38.42
C TRP A 30 5.91 -20.88 37.83
N ASN A 31 7.14 -20.56 38.25
CA ASN A 31 7.88 -19.42 37.66
C ASN A 31 8.25 -19.68 36.20
N ILE A 32 8.56 -20.91 35.79
CA ILE A 32 8.77 -21.29 34.40
C ILE A 32 7.47 -21.13 33.62
N ILE A 33 6.32 -21.59 34.17
CA ILE A 33 5.01 -21.44 33.54
C ILE A 33 4.66 -19.95 33.34
N GLU A 34 4.96 -19.09 34.29
CA GLU A 34 4.77 -17.66 34.19
C GLU A 34 5.59 -17.07 33.04
N GLN A 35 6.86 -17.43 32.89
CA GLN A 35 7.71 -17.04 31.77
C GLN A 35 7.13 -17.54 30.43
N ILE A 36 6.68 -18.78 30.34
CA ILE A 36 6.08 -19.39 29.16
C ILE A 36 4.77 -18.67 28.75
N SER A 37 4.02 -18.17 29.72
CA SER A 37 2.72 -17.55 29.40
C SER A 37 2.80 -16.16 28.75
N GLY A 38 3.89 -15.39 28.99
CA GLY A 38 3.99 -14.03 28.46
C GLY A 38 5.32 -13.32 28.65
N GLY A 39 6.36 -14.04 29.01
CA GLY A 39 7.67 -13.43 29.31
C GLY A 39 8.35 -12.78 28.11
N TYR A 40 9.10 -11.71 28.38
CA TYR A 40 9.96 -11.00 27.43
C TYR A 40 11.44 -11.18 27.85
N THR A 41 12.30 -11.33 26.83
CA THR A 41 13.75 -11.34 27.03
C THR A 41 14.48 -10.77 25.82
N THR A 42 15.74 -10.38 26.04
CA THR A 42 16.64 -10.01 24.93
C THR A 42 17.66 -11.12 24.73
N GLN A 43 18.04 -11.37 23.49
CA GLN A 43 19.09 -12.31 23.10
C GLN A 43 20.10 -11.65 22.19
N ALA A 44 21.35 -11.62 22.60
CA ALA A 44 22.43 -11.18 21.72
C ALA A 44 22.71 -12.25 20.66
N VAL A 45 22.72 -11.86 19.40
CA VAL A 45 23.10 -12.70 18.25
C VAL A 45 24.58 -12.54 18.01
N THR A 46 25.29 -13.65 17.88
CA THR A 46 26.75 -13.67 17.69
C THR A 46 27.08 -13.37 16.23
N ASP A 47 27.94 -12.37 15.98
CA ASP A 47 28.47 -12.14 14.63
C ASP A 47 29.57 -13.16 14.31
N GLY A 48 29.46 -13.86 13.20
CA GLY A 48 30.44 -14.86 12.76
C GLY A 48 30.08 -16.32 13.08
N ALA A 49 29.02 -16.58 13.87
CA ALA A 49 28.53 -17.93 14.18
C ALA A 49 27.02 -17.96 14.38
N ASP A 50 26.42 -19.13 14.31
CA ASP A 50 25.03 -19.34 14.71
C ASP A 50 24.86 -19.13 16.22
N THR A 51 23.69 -18.66 16.63
CA THR A 51 23.33 -18.49 18.03
C THR A 51 22.35 -19.59 18.41
N ASP A 52 22.84 -20.57 19.19
CA ASP A 52 22.02 -21.70 19.59
C ASP A 52 21.31 -21.37 20.94
N LEU A 53 19.98 -21.30 20.85
CA LEU A 53 19.14 -21.09 22.04
C LEU A 53 18.88 -22.44 22.74
N SER A 54 18.82 -22.39 24.02
CA SER A 54 18.57 -23.59 24.84
C SER A 54 17.46 -23.36 25.84
N VAL A 55 16.92 -24.45 26.34
CA VAL A 55 16.02 -24.51 27.49
C VAL A 55 16.84 -24.90 28.72
N SER A 56 16.50 -24.35 29.88
CA SER A 56 17.12 -24.72 31.14
C SER A 56 16.18 -25.62 31.92
N ASP A 57 16.52 -26.91 32.02
CA ASP A 57 15.74 -27.90 32.73
C ASP A 57 15.63 -27.58 34.24
N GLY A 58 14.40 -27.40 34.71
CA GLY A 58 14.13 -27.11 36.12
C GLY A 58 14.64 -25.76 36.60
N ALA A 59 14.91 -24.80 35.70
CA ALA A 59 15.38 -23.47 36.05
C ALA A 59 14.67 -22.38 35.22
N THR A 60 14.62 -21.17 35.77
CA THR A 60 14.13 -19.96 35.07
C THR A 60 15.23 -19.27 34.28
N GLY A 61 14.88 -18.36 33.39
CA GLY A 61 15.83 -17.47 32.71
C GLY A 61 16.31 -17.96 31.34
N ALA A 62 15.93 -19.15 30.89
CA ALA A 62 16.23 -19.61 29.54
C ALA A 62 15.52 -18.74 28.51
N THR A 63 16.20 -18.34 27.44
CA THR A 63 15.62 -17.50 26.38
C THR A 63 14.36 -18.11 25.81
N LEU A 64 14.36 -19.42 25.52
CA LEU A 64 13.23 -20.14 24.92
C LEU A 64 12.03 -20.34 25.87
N ALA A 65 12.18 -20.04 27.16
CA ALA A 65 11.06 -20.03 28.09
C ALA A 65 10.19 -18.75 27.93
N HIS A 66 10.65 -17.71 27.22
CA HIS A 66 9.92 -16.48 27.02
C HIS A 66 9.16 -16.49 25.70
N ARG A 67 8.00 -15.82 25.64
CA ARG A 67 7.19 -15.74 24.43
C ARG A 67 7.64 -14.62 23.49
N ILE A 68 8.26 -13.58 24.05
CA ILE A 68 8.74 -12.42 23.29
C ILE A 68 10.26 -12.39 23.40
N ILE A 69 10.92 -12.49 22.26
CA ILE A 69 12.39 -12.50 22.16
C ILE A 69 12.83 -11.35 21.27
N GLU A 70 13.57 -10.39 21.82
CA GLU A 70 14.21 -9.33 21.04
C GLU A 70 15.67 -9.70 20.77
N LEU A 71 16.00 -9.92 19.49
CA LEU A 71 17.34 -10.24 19.04
C LEU A 71 18.15 -8.96 18.91
N THR A 72 19.30 -8.89 19.60
CA THR A 72 20.17 -7.71 19.63
C THR A 72 21.59 -8.07 19.15
N GLY A 73 22.45 -7.09 19.00
CA GLY A 73 23.83 -7.26 18.56
C GLY A 73 24.14 -6.51 17.27
N SER A 74 25.41 -6.48 16.89
CA SER A 74 25.87 -5.86 15.64
C SER A 74 26.30 -6.96 14.67
N LEU A 75 25.69 -7.02 13.50
CA LEU A 75 25.93 -8.09 12.52
C LEU A 75 26.52 -7.52 11.23
N SER A 76 27.55 -8.20 10.74
CA SER A 76 28.19 -7.91 9.44
C SER A 76 27.60 -8.73 8.28
N ALA A 77 26.90 -9.82 8.58
CA ALA A 77 26.22 -10.70 7.62
C ALA A 77 24.97 -11.33 8.25
N GLY A 78 24.12 -11.95 7.43
CA GLY A 78 22.98 -12.73 7.91
C GLY A 78 23.42 -13.86 8.84
N ARG A 79 22.65 -14.12 9.92
CA ARG A 79 22.95 -15.13 10.94
C ARG A 79 21.75 -16.00 11.24
N ASN A 80 22.03 -17.22 11.73
CA ASN A 80 20.97 -18.08 12.22
C ASN A 80 20.86 -17.97 13.74
N VAL A 81 19.61 -18.05 14.21
CA VAL A 81 19.27 -18.31 15.61
C VAL A 81 18.53 -19.65 15.64
N THR A 82 19.05 -20.60 16.39
CA THR A 82 18.55 -21.97 16.35
C THR A 82 17.91 -22.40 17.66
N ILE A 83 16.98 -23.36 17.57
CA ILE A 83 16.29 -23.96 18.71
C ILE A 83 16.38 -25.49 18.68
N PRO A 84 16.27 -26.17 19.86
CA PRO A 84 16.22 -27.63 19.93
C PRO A 84 15.01 -28.23 19.15
N LEU A 85 15.16 -29.47 18.66
CA LEU A 85 14.15 -30.15 17.85
C LEU A 85 12.83 -30.48 18.56
N ASP A 86 12.86 -30.55 19.90
CA ASP A 86 11.72 -30.90 20.76
C ASP A 86 10.93 -29.67 21.26
N VAL A 87 11.35 -28.47 20.90
CA VAL A 87 10.66 -27.23 21.30
C VAL A 87 9.44 -27.01 20.41
N GLN A 88 8.26 -27.09 21.01
CA GLN A 88 6.97 -26.85 20.38
C GLN A 88 6.25 -25.70 21.08
N THR A 89 6.18 -24.54 20.41
CA THR A 89 5.49 -23.36 20.96
C THR A 89 5.46 -22.23 19.93
N PHE A 90 4.82 -21.11 20.26
CA PHE A 90 4.87 -19.89 19.45
C PHE A 90 5.81 -18.85 20.07
N TYR A 91 6.34 -17.98 19.22
CA TYR A 91 7.21 -16.87 19.61
C TYR A 91 6.85 -15.60 18.84
N ILE A 92 6.93 -14.46 19.52
CA ILE A 92 7.03 -13.15 18.89
C ILE A 92 8.52 -12.78 18.88
N ILE A 93 9.12 -12.69 17.72
CA ILE A 93 10.55 -12.42 17.57
C ILE A 93 10.76 -11.10 16.85
N LYS A 94 11.54 -10.22 17.48
CA LYS A 94 11.95 -8.94 16.88
C LYS A 94 13.44 -8.99 16.53
N ASN A 95 13.77 -8.68 15.29
CA ASN A 95 15.15 -8.47 14.88
C ASN A 95 15.56 -7.01 15.13
N ALA A 96 16.07 -6.70 16.32
CA ALA A 96 16.60 -5.41 16.71
C ALA A 96 18.13 -5.32 16.60
N THR A 97 18.75 -6.19 15.80
CA THR A 97 20.20 -6.14 15.55
C THR A 97 20.55 -4.89 14.74
N THR A 98 21.80 -4.47 14.79
CA THR A 98 22.34 -3.39 13.93
C THR A 98 23.14 -3.98 12.77
N GLY A 99 23.33 -3.20 11.69
CA GLY A 99 24.04 -3.63 10.48
C GLY A 99 23.13 -4.01 9.31
N GLY A 100 21.81 -3.91 9.46
CA GLY A 100 20.84 -4.14 8.37
C GLY A 100 20.69 -5.60 7.93
N GLN A 101 21.10 -6.56 8.78
CA GLN A 101 21.18 -7.96 8.39
C GLN A 101 19.90 -8.74 8.75
N VAL A 102 19.63 -9.77 7.95
CA VAL A 102 18.56 -10.74 8.21
C VAL A 102 19.02 -11.72 9.28
N VAL A 103 18.12 -12.06 10.21
CA VAL A 103 18.30 -13.21 11.13
C VAL A 103 17.32 -14.30 10.73
N THR A 104 17.84 -15.52 10.51
CA THR A 104 17.02 -16.69 10.20
C THR A 104 16.76 -17.50 11.46
N PHE A 105 15.50 -17.62 11.85
CA PHE A 105 15.08 -18.44 12.98
C PHE A 105 14.71 -19.85 12.49
N LYS A 106 15.34 -20.87 13.04
CA LYS A 106 15.23 -22.25 12.57
C LYS A 106 15.52 -23.26 13.68
N TYR A 107 15.20 -24.52 13.45
CA TYR A 107 15.71 -25.60 14.30
C TYR A 107 17.20 -25.84 14.07
N VAL A 108 17.87 -26.37 15.10
CA VAL A 108 19.33 -26.59 15.12
C VAL A 108 19.82 -27.54 14.03
N SER A 109 18.97 -28.45 13.58
CA SER A 109 19.26 -29.41 12.50
C SER A 109 17.99 -29.75 11.74
N GLY A 110 18.13 -30.61 10.71
CA GLY A 110 17.04 -31.00 9.85
C GLY A 110 16.86 -30.08 8.65
N SER A 111 15.91 -30.45 7.78
CA SER A 111 15.56 -29.72 6.55
C SER A 111 14.17 -29.10 6.59
N GLY A 112 13.57 -28.97 7.77
CA GLY A 112 12.29 -28.28 7.95
C GLY A 112 12.37 -26.79 7.64
N ASP A 113 11.22 -26.15 7.49
CA ASP A 113 11.11 -24.75 7.14
C ASP A 113 11.71 -23.83 8.22
N SER A 114 12.19 -22.69 7.79
CA SER A 114 12.78 -21.64 8.62
C SER A 114 12.17 -20.28 8.28
N VAL A 115 12.26 -19.32 9.19
CA VAL A 115 11.74 -17.97 9.01
C VAL A 115 12.87 -16.95 8.98
N ALA A 116 13.01 -16.25 7.87
CA ALA A 116 13.93 -15.13 7.73
C ALA A 116 13.27 -13.84 8.26
N ILE A 117 13.91 -13.19 9.23
CA ILE A 117 13.41 -12.00 9.89
C ILE A 117 14.26 -10.81 9.47
N ALA A 118 13.69 -9.90 8.69
CA ALA A 118 14.38 -8.70 8.22
C ALA A 118 14.79 -7.80 9.40
N ASN A 119 15.84 -7.02 9.23
CA ASN A 119 16.26 -6.05 10.24
C ASN A 119 15.13 -5.07 10.58
N GLY A 120 14.84 -4.88 11.86
CA GLY A 120 13.75 -4.05 12.37
C GLY A 120 12.38 -4.73 12.38
N ALA A 121 12.20 -5.86 11.72
CA ALA A 121 10.91 -6.56 11.66
C ALA A 121 10.59 -7.32 12.97
N THR A 122 9.28 -7.45 13.22
CA THR A 122 8.73 -8.31 14.29
C THR A 122 7.81 -9.33 13.64
N VAL A 123 8.00 -10.60 13.94
CA VAL A 123 7.21 -11.72 13.39
C VAL A 123 6.60 -12.56 14.50
N LEU A 124 5.41 -13.10 14.24
CA LEU A 124 4.81 -14.15 15.05
C LEU A 124 5.04 -15.49 14.33
N VAL A 125 5.76 -16.38 14.99
CA VAL A 125 6.08 -17.71 14.47
C VAL A 125 5.63 -18.79 15.43
N TYR A 126 5.41 -20.01 14.93
CA TYR A 126 5.29 -21.19 15.77
C TYR A 126 6.29 -22.28 15.32
N ALA A 127 6.83 -22.96 16.32
CA ALA A 127 7.74 -24.07 16.20
C ALA A 127 6.93 -25.37 16.35
N THR A 128 6.96 -26.24 15.35
CA THR A 128 6.04 -27.39 15.27
C THR A 128 6.50 -28.60 16.06
N ALA A 129 7.80 -28.85 16.17
CA ALA A 129 8.38 -30.11 16.69
C ALA A 129 7.62 -31.36 16.22
N ASN A 130 7.08 -31.32 14.96
CA ASN A 130 6.06 -32.24 14.48
C ASN A 130 6.60 -33.63 14.16
N ASP A 131 7.87 -33.78 13.81
CA ASP A 131 8.46 -35.09 13.43
C ASP A 131 9.78 -35.41 14.15
N GLY A 132 10.34 -34.48 14.92
CA GLY A 132 11.59 -34.65 15.63
C GLY A 132 12.85 -34.77 14.77
N THR A 133 12.71 -34.77 13.46
CA THR A 133 13.82 -34.89 12.49
C THR A 133 13.91 -33.63 11.62
N ASN A 134 12.81 -33.19 11.06
CA ASN A 134 12.70 -32.00 10.20
C ASN A 134 11.53 -31.12 10.62
N PRO A 135 11.43 -30.71 11.89
CA PRO A 135 10.34 -29.86 12.33
C PRO A 135 10.44 -28.47 11.72
N ASP A 136 9.28 -27.79 11.56
CA ASP A 136 9.16 -26.53 10.86
C ASP A 136 9.03 -25.34 11.81
N ILE A 137 9.64 -24.22 11.42
CA ILE A 137 9.29 -22.90 11.94
C ILE A 137 8.36 -22.24 10.92
N VAL A 138 7.14 -21.96 11.33
CA VAL A 138 6.11 -21.41 10.46
C VAL A 138 5.82 -19.96 10.81
N ASN A 139 5.93 -19.07 9.82
CA ASN A 139 5.47 -17.69 9.97
C ASN A 139 3.93 -17.68 9.85
N THR A 140 3.24 -17.10 10.82
CA THR A 140 1.78 -17.01 10.83
C THR A 140 1.22 -16.03 9.81
N GLY A 141 2.08 -15.24 9.15
CA GLY A 141 1.65 -14.19 8.22
C GLY A 141 1.01 -12.97 8.91
N PHE A 142 1.14 -12.86 10.25
CA PHE A 142 0.66 -11.68 10.96
C PHE A 142 1.54 -10.48 10.59
N MET A 143 0.97 -9.53 9.87
CA MET A 143 1.68 -8.32 9.46
C MET A 143 1.47 -7.20 10.48
N ALA A 144 2.56 -6.58 10.90
CA ALA A 144 2.53 -5.44 11.80
C ALA A 144 2.12 -4.14 11.07
N ASN A 145 2.35 -4.06 9.76
CA ASN A 145 2.08 -2.88 8.94
C ASN A 145 1.78 -3.28 7.49
N VAL A 146 0.86 -2.58 6.85
CA VAL A 146 0.52 -2.76 5.42
C VAL A 146 1.73 -2.51 4.51
N VAL A 147 2.69 -1.67 4.91
CA VAL A 147 3.92 -1.42 4.15
C VAL A 147 4.81 -2.66 3.99
N ASP A 148 4.65 -3.65 4.86
CA ASP A 148 5.40 -4.91 4.81
C ASP A 148 4.86 -5.86 3.72
N ASP A 149 3.66 -5.61 3.20
CA ASP A 149 3.08 -6.34 2.08
C ASP A 149 3.43 -5.64 0.77
N THR A 150 4.20 -6.30 -0.08
CA THR A 150 4.58 -5.79 -1.40
C THR A 150 3.47 -5.89 -2.45
N SER A 151 2.36 -6.57 -2.13
CA SER A 151 1.21 -6.77 -3.01
C SER A 151 -0.11 -6.75 -2.22
N PRO A 152 -0.41 -5.69 -1.46
CA PRO A 152 -1.56 -5.66 -0.59
C PRO A 152 -2.86 -5.80 -1.38
N GLN A 153 -3.70 -6.78 -0.99
CA GLN A 153 -5.02 -7.00 -1.57
C GLN A 153 -6.09 -6.74 -0.52
N LEU A 154 -7.06 -5.90 -0.86
CA LEU A 154 -8.21 -5.64 -0.01
C LEU A 154 -9.33 -6.61 -0.41
N GLY A 155 -9.84 -7.37 0.54
CA GLY A 155 -10.99 -8.27 0.33
C GLY A 155 -12.34 -7.56 0.22
N GLY A 156 -12.36 -6.22 0.30
CA GLY A 156 -13.54 -5.36 0.21
C GLY A 156 -13.18 -3.92 -0.15
N ASN A 157 -14.13 -3.02 -0.03
CA ASN A 157 -13.92 -1.61 -0.32
C ASN A 157 -12.91 -0.97 0.65
N LEU A 158 -12.07 -0.08 0.14
CA LEU A 158 -11.25 0.79 0.99
C LEU A 158 -12.08 1.98 1.46
N ASP A 159 -12.44 2.01 2.73
CA ASP A 159 -12.99 3.19 3.40
C ASP A 159 -11.85 3.94 4.09
N VAL A 160 -11.59 5.15 3.65
CA VAL A 160 -10.52 5.99 4.22
C VAL A 160 -10.99 6.80 5.44
N ASN A 161 -12.24 6.62 5.87
CA ASN A 161 -12.83 7.21 7.09
C ASN A 161 -12.55 8.71 7.25
N GLY A 162 -12.78 9.48 6.19
CA GLY A 162 -12.55 10.94 6.18
C GLY A 162 -11.09 11.36 6.02
N ASN A 163 -10.15 10.42 5.88
CA ASN A 163 -8.75 10.71 5.58
C ASN A 163 -8.53 10.84 4.07
N THR A 164 -7.33 11.25 3.69
CA THR A 164 -6.94 11.48 2.30
C THR A 164 -6.04 10.36 1.79
N ILE A 165 -6.24 9.92 0.54
CA ILE A 165 -5.24 9.13 -0.18
C ILE A 165 -4.22 10.10 -0.76
N THR A 166 -2.97 10.01 -0.33
CA THR A 166 -1.91 10.92 -0.74
C THR A 166 -0.66 10.17 -1.17
N SER A 167 0.12 10.78 -2.05
CA SER A 167 1.48 10.34 -2.38
C SER A 167 2.50 11.36 -1.87
N THR A 168 3.75 10.93 -1.72
CA THR A 168 4.88 11.79 -1.33
C THR A 168 5.86 11.91 -2.49
N SER A 169 6.77 12.89 -2.42
CA SER A 169 7.89 13.05 -3.37
C SER A 169 7.45 13.13 -4.85
N ASN A 170 6.36 13.84 -5.14
CA ASN A 170 5.78 13.98 -6.48
C ASN A 170 5.35 12.65 -7.13
N GLY A 171 5.07 11.62 -6.33
CA GLY A 171 4.55 10.36 -6.83
C GLY A 171 3.10 10.48 -7.33
N ASN A 172 2.76 9.76 -8.39
CA ASN A 172 1.40 9.70 -8.90
C ASN A 172 0.51 8.82 -7.99
N ILE A 173 -0.77 9.15 -7.88
CA ILE A 173 -1.80 8.22 -7.43
C ILE A 173 -2.44 7.63 -8.69
N ALA A 174 -2.11 6.37 -8.99
CA ALA A 174 -2.65 5.68 -10.16
C ALA A 174 -3.95 4.94 -9.79
N LEU A 175 -5.04 5.30 -10.47
CA LEU A 175 -6.30 4.55 -10.44
C LEU A 175 -6.43 3.84 -11.79
N ALA A 176 -6.10 2.54 -11.82
CA ALA A 176 -6.02 1.76 -13.05
C ALA A 176 -6.99 0.56 -13.01
N PRO A 177 -8.27 0.77 -13.33
CA PRO A 177 -9.23 -0.32 -13.44
C PRO A 177 -8.79 -1.34 -14.49
N ASN A 178 -9.08 -2.61 -14.25
CA ASN A 178 -8.73 -3.69 -15.17
C ASN A 178 -9.81 -3.87 -16.26
N GLY A 179 -9.38 -4.16 -17.48
CA GLY A 179 -10.26 -4.47 -18.60
C GLY A 179 -11.19 -3.31 -18.96
N THR A 180 -12.50 -3.53 -18.89
CA THR A 180 -13.54 -2.54 -19.17
C THR A 180 -14.00 -1.77 -17.92
N GLY A 181 -13.27 -1.86 -16.81
CA GLY A 181 -13.59 -1.13 -15.59
C GLY A 181 -13.44 0.38 -15.76
N GLU A 182 -14.13 1.16 -14.96
CA GLU A 182 -14.17 2.63 -15.00
C GLU A 182 -13.78 3.22 -13.65
N VAL A 183 -13.28 4.46 -13.66
CA VAL A 183 -13.17 5.28 -12.43
C VAL A 183 -14.46 6.08 -12.30
N VAL A 184 -15.31 5.70 -11.34
CA VAL A 184 -16.57 6.38 -11.08
C VAL A 184 -16.38 7.43 -10.00
N VAL A 185 -16.69 8.69 -10.31
CA VAL A 185 -16.61 9.81 -9.37
C VAL A 185 -18.02 10.21 -8.94
N GLY A 186 -18.27 10.21 -7.64
CA GLY A 186 -19.59 10.44 -7.05
C GLY A 186 -20.33 9.14 -6.73
N SER A 187 -21.47 9.26 -6.05
CA SER A 187 -22.30 8.12 -5.67
C SER A 187 -23.78 8.45 -5.78
N GLY A 188 -24.54 7.60 -6.49
CA GLY A 188 -25.98 7.56 -6.50
C GLY A 188 -26.68 8.89 -6.76
N SER A 189 -27.00 9.64 -5.72
CA SER A 189 -27.80 10.87 -5.77
C SER A 189 -26.99 12.16 -5.57
N ALA A 190 -25.67 12.07 -5.45
CA ALA A 190 -24.80 13.23 -5.29
C ALA A 190 -23.84 13.38 -6.49
N ALA A 191 -23.62 14.62 -6.93
CA ALA A 191 -22.60 14.91 -7.93
C ALA A 191 -21.21 14.58 -7.37
N GLY A 192 -20.36 14.01 -8.22
CA GLY A 192 -18.93 13.86 -7.91
C GLY A 192 -18.15 14.99 -8.55
N ASP A 193 -17.21 15.57 -7.84
CA ASP A 193 -16.37 16.66 -8.31
C ASP A 193 -14.95 16.15 -8.57
N ILE A 194 -14.35 16.63 -9.67
CA ILE A 194 -12.91 16.53 -9.92
C ILE A 194 -12.38 17.95 -9.90
N THR A 195 -11.55 18.27 -8.92
CA THR A 195 -11.02 19.62 -8.72
C THR A 195 -9.54 19.61 -8.41
N THR A 196 -8.85 20.69 -8.68
CA THR A 196 -7.50 20.95 -8.20
C THR A 196 -7.56 21.74 -6.89
N SER A 197 -6.50 21.61 -6.07
CA SER A 197 -6.33 22.41 -4.86
C SER A 197 -5.30 23.50 -5.12
N GLY A 198 -5.64 24.77 -4.78
CA GLY A 198 -4.75 25.91 -5.01
C GLY A 198 -4.92 26.54 -6.40
N THR A 199 -3.83 27.05 -6.98
CA THR A 199 -3.78 27.84 -8.21
C THR A 199 -3.38 27.03 -9.46
N GLN A 200 -3.62 25.73 -9.45
CA GLN A 200 -3.24 24.87 -10.57
C GLN A 200 -4.42 24.56 -11.50
N ASP A 201 -4.16 24.53 -12.79
CA ASP A 201 -5.14 24.14 -13.80
C ASP A 201 -5.53 22.67 -13.69
N LEU A 202 -6.77 22.33 -14.05
CA LEU A 202 -7.19 20.94 -14.27
C LEU A 202 -7.00 20.61 -15.76
N ILE A 203 -6.17 19.62 -16.05
CA ILE A 203 -5.90 19.13 -17.40
C ILE A 203 -6.39 17.70 -17.53
N LEU A 204 -7.21 17.44 -18.57
CA LEU A 204 -7.66 16.10 -18.95
C LEU A 204 -7.05 15.79 -20.32
N ASP A 205 -6.20 14.78 -20.38
CA ASP A 205 -5.54 14.36 -21.62
C ASP A 205 -5.49 12.82 -21.72
N THR A 206 -4.96 12.34 -22.83
CA THR A 206 -4.66 10.91 -23.03
C THR A 206 -3.16 10.74 -23.27
N ASN A 207 -2.62 9.54 -23.03
CA ASN A 207 -1.23 9.19 -23.31
C ASN A 207 -0.21 10.19 -22.70
N ALA A 208 -0.49 10.70 -21.50
CA ALA A 208 0.33 11.69 -20.80
C ALA A 208 0.73 12.89 -21.68
N GLY A 209 -0.22 13.41 -22.47
CA GLY A 209 -0.03 14.54 -23.35
C GLY A 209 0.73 14.25 -24.65
N THR A 210 1.19 13.01 -24.88
CA THR A 210 1.94 12.66 -26.08
C THR A 210 0.99 12.35 -27.23
N ASN A 211 1.01 13.15 -28.29
CA ASN A 211 0.11 13.02 -29.45
C ASN A 211 -1.38 13.02 -29.07
N SER A 212 -1.73 13.82 -28.08
CA SER A 212 -3.08 13.88 -27.49
C SER A 212 -3.58 15.32 -27.54
N GLY A 213 -4.85 15.50 -27.82
CA GLY A 213 -5.55 16.74 -27.46
C GLY A 213 -5.83 16.77 -25.96
N ASN A 214 -6.15 17.93 -25.43
CA ASN A 214 -6.49 18.09 -24.02
C ASN A 214 -7.71 19.00 -23.79
N ILE A 215 -8.29 18.89 -22.60
CA ILE A 215 -9.23 19.83 -22.04
C ILE A 215 -8.52 20.47 -20.84
N THR A 216 -8.37 21.78 -20.86
CA THR A 216 -7.78 22.55 -19.75
C THR A 216 -8.83 23.46 -19.15
N ILE A 217 -9.01 23.38 -17.84
CA ILE A 217 -9.81 24.30 -17.04
C ILE A 217 -8.82 25.15 -16.25
N THR A 218 -8.66 26.42 -16.67
CA THR A 218 -7.67 27.34 -16.10
C THR A 218 -8.19 27.95 -14.79
N ASP A 219 -7.40 27.87 -13.72
CA ASP A 219 -7.68 28.60 -12.48
C ASP A 219 -7.51 30.11 -12.66
N GLY A 220 -8.36 30.91 -12.01
CA GLY A 220 -8.27 32.37 -12.01
C GLY A 220 -9.61 33.07 -12.22
N VAL A 221 -9.64 34.39 -11.98
CA VAL A 221 -10.87 35.22 -11.99
C VAL A 221 -11.60 35.19 -13.34
N ASN A 222 -10.89 35.03 -14.44
CA ASN A 222 -11.41 34.92 -15.81
C ASN A 222 -10.82 33.68 -16.50
N GLY A 223 -10.67 32.57 -15.77
CA GLY A 223 -10.11 31.32 -16.29
C GLY A 223 -10.94 30.78 -17.46
N ASN A 224 -10.26 30.28 -18.46
CA ASN A 224 -10.88 29.70 -19.67
C ASN A 224 -11.05 28.19 -19.52
N ILE A 225 -12.04 27.64 -20.24
CA ILE A 225 -12.09 26.22 -20.60
C ILE A 225 -11.59 26.11 -22.04
N THR A 226 -10.44 25.48 -22.22
CA THR A 226 -9.79 25.32 -23.53
C THR A 226 -9.91 23.89 -24.02
N LEU A 227 -10.38 23.67 -25.21
CA LEU A 227 -10.39 22.40 -25.93
C LEU A 227 -9.30 22.49 -27.02
N SER A 228 -8.21 21.75 -26.84
CA SER A 228 -7.05 21.79 -27.74
C SER A 228 -6.86 20.45 -28.44
N PRO A 229 -7.37 20.28 -29.67
CA PRO A 229 -7.05 19.10 -30.46
C PRO A 229 -5.57 19.05 -30.83
N ASN A 230 -5.03 17.86 -31.05
CA ASN A 230 -3.66 17.67 -31.50
C ASN A 230 -3.56 17.72 -33.02
N GLY A 231 -2.56 18.41 -33.55
CA GLY A 231 -2.23 18.48 -34.97
C GLY A 231 -3.38 19.06 -35.82
N THR A 232 -3.89 18.27 -36.77
CA THR A 232 -5.01 18.63 -37.64
C THR A 232 -6.38 18.18 -37.11
N GLY A 233 -6.43 17.74 -35.83
CA GLY A 233 -7.68 17.36 -35.18
C GLY A 233 -8.63 18.54 -35.02
N GLU A 234 -9.91 18.27 -34.85
CA GLU A 234 -10.98 19.26 -34.73
C GLU A 234 -11.80 19.00 -33.45
N VAL A 235 -12.41 20.09 -32.93
CA VAL A 235 -13.48 19.96 -31.92
C VAL A 235 -14.79 19.72 -32.67
N GLN A 236 -15.31 18.50 -32.61
CA GLN A 236 -16.53 18.12 -33.27
C GLN A 236 -17.71 18.15 -32.29
N ALA A 237 -18.73 18.94 -32.60
CA ALA A 237 -20.03 18.88 -31.95
C ALA A 237 -20.98 18.09 -32.87
N VAL A 238 -21.12 16.79 -32.62
CA VAL A 238 -21.98 15.90 -33.41
C VAL A 238 -23.26 15.60 -32.67
N ASP A 239 -24.39 15.78 -33.36
CA ASP A 239 -25.69 15.29 -32.91
C ASP A 239 -25.99 13.98 -33.67
N ALA A 240 -26.18 12.90 -32.94
CA ALA A 240 -26.32 11.56 -33.51
C ALA A 240 -27.75 11.25 -33.99
N ALA A 241 -28.77 12.06 -33.69
CA ALA A 241 -30.16 11.69 -33.97
C ALA A 241 -31.09 12.80 -34.40
N ASP A 242 -30.82 14.06 -34.17
CA ASP A 242 -31.72 15.17 -34.54
C ASP A 242 -30.94 16.48 -34.67
N ALA A 243 -30.98 17.06 -35.84
CA ALA A 243 -30.33 18.35 -36.21
C ALA A 243 -30.89 19.58 -35.45
N THR A 244 -31.72 19.39 -34.43
CA THR A 244 -32.31 20.46 -33.61
C THR A 244 -31.41 20.87 -32.42
N GLY A 245 -30.35 20.09 -32.10
CA GLY A 245 -29.36 20.39 -31.09
C GLY A 245 -28.29 21.36 -31.55
N ALA A 246 -28.60 22.64 -31.66
CA ALA A 246 -27.62 23.64 -32.08
C ALA A 246 -26.58 23.90 -30.96
N VAL A 247 -25.28 23.90 -31.32
CA VAL A 247 -24.23 24.46 -30.47
C VAL A 247 -24.50 25.96 -30.32
N LYS A 248 -24.97 26.37 -29.14
CA LYS A 248 -25.21 27.81 -28.85
C LYS A 248 -23.89 28.44 -28.35
N ILE A 249 -23.28 29.24 -29.20
CA ILE A 249 -22.15 30.09 -28.82
C ILE A 249 -22.72 31.46 -28.51
N ALA A 250 -22.73 31.84 -27.23
CA ALA A 250 -23.17 33.17 -26.80
C ALA A 250 -22.30 34.26 -27.50
N GLY A 251 -22.92 35.24 -28.11
CA GLY A 251 -22.20 36.29 -28.87
C GLY A 251 -22.07 36.02 -30.37
N LEU A 252 -22.25 34.78 -30.88
CA LEU A 252 -22.19 34.51 -32.31
C LEU A 252 -23.34 35.17 -33.06
N GLU A 253 -24.51 35.29 -32.45
CA GLU A 253 -25.66 36.02 -33.03
C GLU A 253 -25.35 37.49 -33.29
N THR A 254 -24.60 38.14 -32.39
CA THR A 254 -24.17 39.52 -32.56
C THR A 254 -23.21 39.68 -33.77
N ILE A 255 -22.26 38.76 -33.91
CA ILE A 255 -21.31 38.75 -35.03
C ILE A 255 -22.04 38.49 -36.34
N LEU A 256 -22.97 37.53 -36.37
CA LEU A 256 -23.75 37.18 -37.55
C LEU A 256 -24.69 38.35 -37.96
N PHE A 257 -25.28 39.03 -36.98
CA PHE A 257 -26.11 40.21 -37.19
C PHE A 257 -25.28 41.37 -37.74
N GLN A 258 -24.12 41.66 -37.20
CA GLN A 258 -23.21 42.69 -37.71
C GLN A 258 -22.75 42.38 -39.14
N HIS A 259 -22.41 41.11 -39.43
CA HIS A 259 -22.02 40.69 -40.76
C HIS A 259 -23.17 40.84 -41.78
N LYS A 260 -24.40 40.45 -41.39
CA LYS A 260 -25.59 40.65 -42.24
C LYS A 260 -25.87 42.12 -42.49
N GLN A 261 -25.70 43.01 -41.51
CA GLN A 261 -25.82 44.46 -41.70
C GLN A 261 -24.75 45.00 -42.66
N CYS A 262 -23.51 44.59 -42.52
CA CYS A 262 -22.41 44.98 -43.40
C CYS A 262 -22.68 44.55 -44.86
N LEU A 263 -23.11 43.28 -45.07
CA LEU A 263 -23.50 42.80 -46.40
C LEU A 263 -24.70 43.56 -47.01
N ALA A 264 -25.72 43.89 -46.24
CA ALA A 264 -26.85 44.64 -46.63
C ALA A 264 -26.44 46.06 -47.06
N GLN A 265 -25.56 46.71 -46.37
CA GLN A 265 -25.00 48.00 -46.63
C GLN A 265 -24.19 47.99 -47.96
N GLN A 266 -23.31 47.01 -48.17
CA GLN A 266 -22.57 46.84 -49.41
C GLN A 266 -23.48 46.59 -50.57
N GLN A 267 -24.58 45.83 -50.44
CA GLN A 267 -25.58 45.65 -51.53
C GLN A 267 -26.30 46.92 -51.83
N MET A 268 -26.61 47.80 -50.86
CA MET A 268 -27.24 49.12 -51.17
C MET A 268 -26.28 50.02 -51.91
N GLU A 269 -25.02 50.07 -51.56
CA GLU A 269 -24.00 50.87 -52.23
C GLU A 269 -23.78 50.41 -53.70
N LEU A 270 -23.76 49.11 -53.96
CA LEU A 270 -23.70 48.52 -55.27
C LEU A 270 -24.94 48.95 -56.14
N LYS A 271 -26.15 48.87 -55.57
CA LYS A 271 -27.37 49.33 -56.28
C LYS A 271 -27.33 50.81 -56.54
N GLN A 272 -26.87 51.65 -55.67
CA GLN A 272 -26.71 53.07 -55.87
C GLN A 272 -25.68 53.37 -56.99
N MET A 273 -24.57 52.63 -57.03
CA MET A 273 -23.58 52.74 -58.09
C MET A 273 -24.17 52.33 -59.45
N GLN A 274 -24.94 51.26 -59.51
CA GLN A 274 -25.64 50.82 -60.77
C GLN A 274 -26.62 51.85 -61.22
N LEU A 275 -27.40 52.45 -60.35
CA LEU A 275 -28.34 53.54 -60.72
C LEU A 275 -27.61 54.78 -61.22
N LYS A 276 -26.48 55.16 -60.66
CA LYS A 276 -25.65 56.27 -61.19
C LYS A 276 -25.05 55.96 -62.52
N LEU A 277 -24.61 54.74 -62.82
CA LEU A 277 -24.12 54.31 -64.08
C LEU A 277 -25.23 54.38 -65.16
N GLN A 278 -26.45 53.90 -64.86
CA GLN A 278 -27.59 54.01 -65.75
C GLN A 278 -27.99 55.45 -66.09
N GLN A 279 -27.84 56.39 -65.12
CA GLN A 279 -28.07 57.79 -65.33
C GLN A 279 -27.00 58.48 -66.21
N LEU A 280 -25.79 57.91 -66.21
CA LEU A 280 -24.69 58.40 -67.05
C LEU A 280 -24.83 57.93 -68.53
N ASP A 281 -25.38 56.72 -68.75
CA ASP A 281 -25.61 56.16 -70.10
C ASP A 281 -26.86 56.76 -70.80
N LEU A 282 -27.67 57.58 -70.10
CA LEU A 282 -28.84 58.25 -70.58
C LEU A 282 -28.61 59.75 -71.00
N LYS A 283 -27.36 60.19 -70.90
CA LYS A 283 -26.92 61.52 -71.39
C LYS A 283 -26.01 61.38 -72.61
#